data_841ca9ad5181127e3659f7c8658c48e1
#
_entry.id   841ca9ad5181127e3659f7c8658c48e1
#
_cell.length_a   1.000
_cell.length_b   1.000
_cell.length_c   1.000
_cell.angle_alpha   90.00
_cell.angle_beta   90.00
_cell.angle_gamma   90.00
#
_symmetry.space_group_name_H-M   'P 1'
#
loop_
_entity.id
_entity.type
_entity.pdbx_description
1 polymer ?
#
loop_
_entity_poly.entity_id
_entity_poly.type
_entity_poly.pdbx_seq_one_letter_code
_entity_poly.pdbx_strand_id
1 'polypeptide(L)'
;AINENYLQDERASAEDYTGNLLLVKDIVTRYLRGGVMPYDAAHDAFAVSGLEERVAYSFPFRAGERELEMKFGGIADRIDTLDDGALRVVDYKTGAPHLEFDGVESLFTGTGKQRLSNILQTLLYSMILHHTRGCDAEPALYYVRSMNRPDYSPQLDDKQLGVRGARYTLYRERFEELLRAQLAEMYDPAVPFRQCEDADTCKFCDFRIICKRG
;
A
#
# COMPACT_ATOMS: atom_id res chain seq x y z
N ALA A 1 -10.40 -15.87 -9.03
CA ALA A 1 -9.62 -14.69 -9.50
C ALA A 1 -9.36 -14.71 -11.02
N ILE A 2 -8.58 -15.67 -11.59
CA ILE A 2 -8.31 -15.68 -13.05
C ILE A 2 -9.60 -15.83 -13.84
N ASN A 3 -10.47 -16.77 -13.48
CA ASN A 3 -11.74 -17.00 -14.16
C ASN A 3 -12.66 -15.79 -14.10
N GLU A 4 -12.78 -15.18 -12.93
CA GLU A 4 -13.61 -14.00 -12.70
C GLU A 4 -13.08 -12.76 -13.44
N ASN A 5 -11.77 -12.48 -13.33
CA ASN A 5 -11.20 -11.22 -13.83
C ASN A 5 -10.87 -11.24 -15.32
N TYR A 6 -10.55 -12.40 -15.89
CA TYR A 6 -10.12 -12.50 -17.29
C TYR A 6 -11.11 -13.23 -18.20
N LEU A 7 -11.77 -14.29 -17.71
CA LEU A 7 -12.73 -15.04 -18.51
C LEU A 7 -14.16 -14.60 -18.24
N GLN A 8 -14.43 -13.92 -17.13
CA GLN A 8 -15.78 -13.57 -16.67
C GLN A 8 -16.71 -14.79 -16.58
N ASP A 9 -16.11 -15.97 -16.35
CA ASP A 9 -16.79 -17.27 -16.24
C ASP A 9 -16.18 -18.05 -15.08
N GLU A 10 -16.90 -18.13 -13.97
CA GLU A 10 -16.49 -18.87 -12.78
C GLU A 10 -16.36 -20.39 -13.02
N ARG A 11 -17.01 -20.91 -14.07
CA ARG A 11 -17.01 -22.34 -14.40
C ARG A 11 -15.89 -22.74 -15.33
N ALA A 12 -15.12 -21.78 -15.85
CA ALA A 12 -14.01 -22.06 -16.75
C ALA A 12 -12.98 -22.98 -16.08
N SER A 13 -12.53 -23.97 -16.82
CA SER A 13 -11.51 -24.95 -16.42
C SER A 13 -10.11 -24.49 -16.87
N ALA A 14 -9.07 -25.20 -16.43
CA ALA A 14 -7.72 -24.93 -16.90
C ALA A 14 -7.54 -25.17 -18.41
N GLU A 15 -8.40 -25.95 -19.03
CA GLU A 15 -8.39 -26.24 -20.47
C GLU A 15 -8.91 -25.07 -21.31
N ASP A 16 -9.69 -24.18 -20.71
CA ASP A 16 -10.23 -23.00 -21.38
C ASP A 16 -9.19 -21.84 -21.44
N TYR A 17 -8.03 -22.02 -20.79
CA TYR A 17 -6.97 -21.02 -20.80
C TYR A 17 -6.17 -21.10 -22.09
N THR A 18 -6.19 -20.03 -22.89
CA THR A 18 -5.49 -19.94 -24.17
C THR A 18 -4.61 -18.69 -24.25
N GLY A 19 -3.60 -18.71 -25.12
CA GLY A 19 -2.78 -17.54 -25.44
C GLY A 19 -2.16 -16.88 -24.19
N ASN A 20 -2.37 -15.56 -24.04
CA ASN A 20 -1.80 -14.78 -22.95
C ASN A 20 -2.29 -15.23 -21.56
N LEU A 21 -3.46 -15.83 -21.47
CA LEU A 21 -4.01 -16.28 -20.19
C LEU A 21 -3.23 -17.48 -19.61
N LEU A 22 -2.71 -18.36 -20.46
CA LEU A 22 -1.78 -19.41 -20.02
C LEU A 22 -0.51 -18.82 -19.42
N LEU A 23 0.06 -17.79 -20.07
CA LEU A 23 1.24 -17.08 -19.54
C LEU A 23 0.96 -16.44 -18.19
N VAL A 24 -0.18 -15.75 -18.06
CA VAL A 24 -0.59 -15.14 -16.78
C VAL A 24 -0.72 -16.21 -15.70
N LYS A 25 -1.41 -17.33 -15.99
CA LYS A 25 -1.53 -18.45 -15.06
C LYS A 25 -0.17 -18.99 -14.62
N ASP A 26 0.74 -19.22 -15.56
CA ASP A 26 2.06 -19.75 -15.26
C ASP A 26 2.91 -18.78 -14.42
N ILE A 27 2.85 -17.48 -14.73
CA ILE A 27 3.54 -16.44 -13.98
C ILE A 27 3.00 -16.36 -12.54
N VAL A 28 1.67 -16.29 -12.38
CA VAL A 28 1.03 -16.25 -11.06
C VAL A 28 1.35 -17.51 -10.26
N THR A 29 1.25 -18.69 -10.89
CA THR A 29 1.58 -19.96 -10.25
C THR A 29 3.03 -20.00 -9.79
N ARG A 30 3.96 -19.49 -10.60
CA ARG A 30 5.37 -19.42 -10.25
C ARG A 30 5.61 -18.48 -9.07
N TYR A 31 4.98 -17.31 -9.03
CA TYR A 31 5.11 -16.38 -7.90
C TYR A 31 4.52 -16.97 -6.63
N LEU A 32 3.37 -17.61 -6.69
CA LEU A 32 2.76 -18.25 -5.53
C LEU A 32 3.60 -19.41 -5.01
N ARG A 33 3.91 -20.40 -5.87
CA ARG A 33 4.61 -21.63 -5.46
C ARG A 33 6.10 -21.42 -5.20
N GLY A 34 6.75 -20.49 -5.90
CA GLY A 34 8.18 -20.26 -5.79
C GLY A 34 8.55 -19.09 -4.86
N GLY A 35 7.58 -18.29 -4.43
CA GLY A 35 7.80 -17.11 -3.60
C GLY A 35 6.87 -17.04 -2.41
N VAL A 36 5.59 -16.72 -2.62
CA VAL A 36 4.65 -16.40 -1.53
C VAL A 36 4.47 -17.58 -0.57
N MET A 37 4.10 -18.76 -1.09
CA MET A 37 3.84 -19.93 -0.24
C MET A 37 5.06 -20.42 0.56
N PRO A 38 6.27 -20.55 -0.04
CA PRO A 38 7.46 -20.91 0.73
C PRO A 38 7.84 -19.85 1.76
N TYR A 39 7.70 -18.55 1.41
CA TYR A 39 7.95 -17.47 2.35
C TYR A 39 7.00 -17.56 3.55
N ASP A 40 5.70 -17.65 3.30
CA ASP A 40 4.67 -17.75 4.34
C ASP A 40 4.86 -18.98 5.23
N ALA A 41 5.23 -20.14 4.65
CA ALA A 41 5.47 -21.36 5.39
C ALA A 41 6.74 -21.35 6.27
N ALA A 42 7.70 -20.48 5.95
CA ALA A 42 8.98 -20.35 6.67
C ALA A 42 8.96 -19.30 7.79
N HIS A 43 7.91 -18.50 7.86
CA HIS A 43 7.78 -17.38 8.81
C HIS A 43 6.63 -17.63 9.79
N ASP A 44 6.50 -16.70 10.75
CA ASP A 44 5.59 -16.81 11.88
C ASP A 44 4.18 -17.27 11.48
N ALA A 45 3.58 -18.07 12.34
CA ALA A 45 2.22 -18.54 12.16
C ALA A 45 1.25 -17.36 12.10
N PHE A 46 0.31 -17.43 11.17
CA PHE A 46 -0.73 -16.43 10.97
C PHE A 46 -1.99 -17.09 10.39
N ALA A 47 -3.10 -16.41 10.51
CA ALA A 47 -4.34 -16.77 9.83
C ALA A 47 -4.69 -15.69 8.81
N VAL A 48 -4.96 -16.07 7.55
CA VAL A 48 -5.51 -15.13 6.56
C VAL A 48 -6.92 -14.76 6.99
N SER A 49 -7.13 -13.49 7.32
CA SER A 49 -8.42 -12.97 7.83
C SER A 49 -9.18 -12.15 6.79
N GLY A 50 -8.52 -11.69 5.71
CA GLY A 50 -9.15 -10.98 4.60
C GLY A 50 -8.36 -11.10 3.31
N LEU A 51 -9.06 -11.21 2.18
CA LEU A 51 -8.51 -11.16 0.83
C LEU A 51 -9.34 -10.21 -0.01
N GLU A 52 -8.68 -9.31 -0.77
CA GLU A 52 -9.34 -8.29 -1.60
C GLU A 52 -10.41 -7.54 -0.78
N GLU A 53 -10.08 -7.24 0.47
CA GLU A 53 -11.05 -6.69 1.40
C GLU A 53 -11.17 -5.17 1.27
N ARG A 54 -12.41 -4.71 1.11
CA ARG A 54 -12.70 -3.27 1.06
C ARG A 54 -12.65 -2.69 2.47
N VAL A 55 -11.70 -1.78 2.68
CA VAL A 55 -11.51 -1.08 3.96
C VAL A 55 -11.73 0.42 3.78
N ALA A 56 -12.30 1.08 4.80
CA ALA A 56 -12.50 2.52 4.78
C ALA A 56 -12.59 3.09 6.20
N TYR A 57 -12.14 4.35 6.36
CA TYR A 57 -12.24 5.11 7.60
C TYR A 57 -12.42 6.60 7.29
N SER A 58 -13.33 7.27 8.02
CA SER A 58 -13.50 8.72 7.95
C SER A 58 -12.55 9.39 8.94
N PHE A 59 -11.49 9.97 8.42
CA PHE A 59 -10.43 10.59 9.21
C PHE A 59 -10.77 12.06 9.50
N PRO A 60 -10.92 12.45 10.78
CA PRO A 60 -11.25 13.82 11.16
C PRO A 60 -10.03 14.73 11.09
N PHE A 61 -10.23 15.94 10.57
CA PHE A 61 -9.21 16.99 10.53
C PHE A 61 -9.85 18.38 10.60
N ARG A 62 -9.02 19.40 10.81
CA ARG A 62 -9.48 20.78 10.88
C ARG A 62 -8.77 21.63 9.83
N ALA A 63 -9.53 22.41 9.07
CA ALA A 63 -9.02 23.40 8.13
C ALA A 63 -9.58 24.78 8.49
N GLY A 64 -8.75 25.63 9.07
CA GLY A 64 -9.18 26.90 9.68
C GLY A 64 -10.15 26.65 10.84
N GLU A 65 -11.34 27.25 10.78
CA GLU A 65 -12.41 27.06 11.78
C GLU A 65 -13.34 25.86 11.47
N ARG A 66 -13.14 25.18 10.33
CA ARG A 66 -14.02 24.10 9.89
C ARG A 66 -13.50 22.75 10.37
N GLU A 67 -14.38 21.98 10.99
CA GLU A 67 -14.17 20.55 11.23
C GLU A 67 -14.67 19.77 10.01
N LEU A 68 -13.82 18.91 9.48
CA LEU A 68 -14.03 18.16 8.25
C LEU A 68 -13.64 16.69 8.47
N GLU A 69 -14.13 15.84 7.58
CA GLU A 69 -13.70 14.44 7.51
C GLU A 69 -13.24 14.09 6.10
N MET A 70 -12.11 13.39 5.99
CA MET A 70 -11.66 12.78 4.74
C MET A 70 -11.86 11.28 4.81
N LYS A 71 -12.64 10.73 3.86
CA LYS A 71 -12.81 9.30 3.76
C LYS A 71 -11.61 8.68 3.03
N PHE A 72 -10.76 7.99 3.77
CA PHE A 72 -9.74 7.11 3.20
C PHE A 72 -10.30 5.71 3.02
N GLY A 73 -9.91 5.05 1.95
CA GLY A 73 -10.35 3.68 1.70
C GLY A 73 -9.73 3.09 0.44
N GLY A 74 -9.89 1.80 0.31
CA GLY A 74 -9.39 1.04 -0.84
C GLY A 74 -9.69 -0.45 -0.67
N ILE A 75 -8.98 -1.27 -1.44
CA ILE A 75 -9.03 -2.71 -1.35
C ILE A 75 -7.66 -3.17 -0.84
N ALA A 76 -7.62 -3.79 0.34
CA ALA A 76 -6.43 -4.43 0.87
C ALA A 76 -6.29 -5.81 0.21
N ASP A 77 -5.16 -6.09 -0.41
CA ASP A 77 -4.95 -7.35 -1.14
C ASP A 77 -5.08 -8.55 -0.19
N ARG A 78 -4.43 -8.46 1.00
CA ARG A 78 -4.50 -9.50 2.02
C ARG A 78 -4.35 -8.89 3.41
N ILE A 79 -5.12 -9.42 4.36
CA ILE A 79 -5.02 -9.11 5.79
C ILE A 79 -4.80 -10.42 6.53
N ASP A 80 -3.75 -10.48 7.34
CA ASP A 80 -3.45 -11.61 8.21
C ASP A 80 -3.71 -11.22 9.67
N THR A 81 -4.10 -12.20 10.47
CA THR A 81 -4.09 -12.10 11.93
C THR A 81 -2.87 -12.86 12.45
N LEU A 82 -2.00 -12.18 13.17
CA LEU A 82 -0.80 -12.75 13.78
C LEU A 82 -1.12 -13.44 15.11
N ASP A 83 -0.22 -14.26 15.62
CA ASP A 83 -0.41 -15.05 16.86
C ASP A 83 -0.68 -14.18 18.10
N ASP A 84 -0.16 -12.95 18.13
CA ASP A 84 -0.38 -12.01 19.23
C ASP A 84 -1.65 -11.14 19.06
N GLY A 85 -2.45 -11.43 18.03
CA GLY A 85 -3.69 -10.72 17.73
C GLY A 85 -3.51 -9.42 16.94
N ALA A 86 -2.29 -9.00 16.63
CA ALA A 86 -2.06 -7.89 15.70
C ALA A 86 -2.43 -8.31 14.27
N LEU A 87 -2.66 -7.33 13.41
CA LEU A 87 -2.90 -7.55 11.99
C LEU A 87 -1.62 -7.34 11.18
N ARG A 88 -1.52 -8.00 10.03
CA ARG A 88 -0.54 -7.66 9.00
C ARG A 88 -1.27 -7.32 7.72
N VAL A 89 -0.98 -6.13 7.17
CA VAL A 89 -1.51 -5.70 5.88
C VAL A 89 -0.47 -6.01 4.82
N VAL A 90 -0.80 -6.92 3.93
CA VAL A 90 0.06 -7.30 2.81
C VAL A 90 -0.46 -6.67 1.54
N ASP A 91 0.42 -5.98 0.83
CA ASP A 91 0.16 -5.44 -0.50
C ASP A 91 1.17 -6.05 -1.49
N TYR A 92 0.66 -6.67 -2.56
CA TYR A 92 1.48 -7.37 -3.55
C TYR A 92 1.98 -6.42 -4.65
N LYS A 93 3.28 -6.40 -4.87
CA LYS A 93 3.95 -5.55 -5.87
C LYS A 93 4.76 -6.38 -6.86
N THR A 94 4.62 -6.05 -8.14
CA THR A 94 5.38 -6.67 -9.25
C THR A 94 6.60 -5.84 -9.69
N GLY A 95 6.76 -4.64 -9.13
CA GLY A 95 7.88 -3.72 -9.42
C GLY A 95 9.19 -4.11 -8.74
N ALA A 96 10.19 -3.22 -8.82
CA ALA A 96 11.42 -3.33 -8.05
C ALA A 96 11.15 -3.05 -6.56
N PRO A 97 11.79 -3.77 -5.63
CA PRO A 97 11.63 -3.54 -4.20
C PRO A 97 12.04 -2.12 -3.80
N HIS A 98 11.19 -1.48 -3.00
CA HIS A 98 11.48 -0.22 -2.35
C HIS A 98 10.77 -0.24 -0.99
N LEU A 99 11.51 -0.59 0.06
CA LEU A 99 11.03 -0.80 1.42
C LEU A 99 11.61 0.19 2.40
N GLU A 100 12.66 0.90 1.99
CA GLU A 100 13.40 1.84 2.82
C GLU A 100 12.77 3.23 2.75
N PHE A 101 12.70 3.91 3.91
CA PHE A 101 12.30 5.31 4.01
C PHE A 101 13.04 5.98 5.17
N ASP A 102 13.11 7.29 5.16
CA ASP A 102 13.85 8.10 6.13
C ASP A 102 12.88 8.87 7.03
N GLY A 103 12.23 8.14 7.92
CA GLY A 103 11.20 8.66 8.81
C GLY A 103 9.87 8.97 8.12
N VAL A 104 8.85 9.14 8.93
CA VAL A 104 7.46 9.35 8.47
C VAL A 104 7.32 10.63 7.65
N GLU A 105 8.12 11.67 7.92
CA GLU A 105 8.14 12.93 7.19
C GLU A 105 8.44 12.74 5.70
N SER A 106 9.31 11.79 5.36
CA SER A 106 9.69 11.51 3.97
C SER A 106 8.52 11.03 3.11
N LEU A 107 7.48 10.48 3.72
CA LEU A 107 6.26 10.02 3.03
C LEU A 107 5.42 11.17 2.48
N PHE A 108 5.55 12.36 3.06
CA PHE A 108 4.75 13.55 2.72
C PHE A 108 5.53 14.58 1.89
N THR A 109 6.85 14.47 1.80
CA THR A 109 7.71 15.46 1.14
C THR A 109 8.26 15.02 -0.22
N GLY A 110 8.25 13.71 -0.53
CA GLY A 110 8.81 13.17 -1.76
C GLY A 110 8.00 13.53 -3.01
N THR A 111 8.69 13.85 -4.11
CA THR A 111 8.10 14.11 -5.43
C THR A 111 8.67 13.18 -6.49
N GLY A 112 7.92 12.94 -7.55
CA GLY A 112 8.37 12.14 -8.70
C GLY A 112 8.84 10.73 -8.30
N LYS A 113 10.06 10.37 -8.66
CA LYS A 113 10.66 9.06 -8.37
C LYS A 113 11.00 8.84 -6.89
N GLN A 114 11.09 9.91 -6.11
CA GLN A 114 11.35 9.85 -4.67
C GLN A 114 10.06 9.60 -3.88
N ARG A 115 8.92 9.56 -4.54
CA ARG A 115 7.63 9.38 -3.89
C ARG A 115 7.48 7.95 -3.35
N LEU A 116 7.29 7.85 -2.06
CA LEU A 116 7.16 6.59 -1.34
C LEU A 116 5.69 6.11 -1.29
N SER A 117 5.00 6.16 -2.42
CA SER A 117 3.54 5.92 -2.50
C SER A 117 3.11 4.53 -2.00
N ASN A 118 3.92 3.50 -2.25
CA ASN A 118 3.59 2.14 -1.78
C ASN A 118 3.68 2.05 -0.25
N ILE A 119 4.69 2.68 0.36
CA ILE A 119 4.85 2.72 1.82
C ILE A 119 3.72 3.54 2.45
N LEU A 120 3.43 4.72 1.89
CA LEU A 120 2.31 5.56 2.33
C LEU A 120 0.98 4.79 2.26
N GLN A 121 0.74 4.06 1.16
CA GLN A 121 -0.48 3.26 0.97
C GLN A 121 -0.64 2.20 2.05
N THR A 122 0.41 1.42 2.34
CA THR A 122 0.32 0.38 3.36
C THR A 122 0.16 0.95 4.77
N LEU A 123 0.78 2.09 5.08
CA LEU A 123 0.55 2.79 6.35
C LEU A 123 -0.87 3.36 6.45
N LEU A 124 -1.45 3.87 5.36
CA LEU A 124 -2.86 4.29 5.35
C LEU A 124 -3.81 3.11 5.60
N TYR A 125 -3.55 1.93 5.00
CA TYR A 125 -4.34 0.74 5.31
C TYR A 125 -4.17 0.30 6.77
N SER A 126 -2.94 0.36 7.30
CA SER A 126 -2.68 0.07 8.72
C SER A 126 -3.42 1.03 9.64
N MET A 127 -3.46 2.33 9.31
CA MET A 127 -4.27 3.33 10.02
C MET A 127 -5.76 2.98 10.00
N ILE A 128 -6.31 2.66 8.82
CA ILE A 128 -7.72 2.30 8.68
C ILE A 128 -8.04 1.08 9.55
N LEU A 129 -7.23 0.03 9.50
CA LEU A 129 -7.46 -1.18 10.30
C LEU A 129 -7.31 -0.90 11.80
N HIS A 130 -6.33 -0.10 12.20
CA HIS A 130 -6.18 0.32 13.60
C HIS A 130 -7.44 0.99 14.14
N HIS A 131 -7.99 1.95 13.40
CA HIS A 131 -9.18 2.69 13.83
C HIS A 131 -10.48 1.89 13.71
N THR A 132 -10.59 0.97 12.75
CA THR A 132 -11.84 0.23 12.52
C THR A 132 -11.90 -1.09 13.27
N ARG A 133 -10.76 -1.71 13.58
CA ARG A 133 -10.70 -3.01 14.27
C ARG A 133 -10.10 -2.95 15.66
N GLY A 134 -9.52 -1.81 16.06
CA GLY A 134 -8.93 -1.62 17.38
C GLY A 134 -7.66 -2.43 17.61
N CYS A 135 -7.04 -2.98 16.55
CA CYS A 135 -5.82 -3.77 16.62
C CYS A 135 -4.63 -2.96 16.07
N ASP A 136 -3.42 -3.33 16.49
CA ASP A 136 -2.24 -2.82 15.82
C ASP A 136 -2.04 -3.54 14.48
N ALA A 137 -1.36 -2.89 13.54
CA ALA A 137 -1.17 -3.44 12.21
C ALA A 137 0.28 -3.28 11.73
N GLU A 138 0.85 -4.35 11.21
CA GLU A 138 2.15 -4.40 10.55
C GLU A 138 1.98 -4.18 9.04
N PRO A 139 2.52 -3.10 8.46
CA PRO A 139 2.54 -2.91 7.03
C PRO A 139 3.59 -3.79 6.36
N ALA A 140 3.22 -4.51 5.29
CA ALA A 140 4.13 -5.37 4.53
C ALA A 140 3.94 -5.22 3.02
N LEU A 141 5.05 -5.11 2.28
CA LEU A 141 5.07 -5.02 0.83
C LEU A 141 5.68 -6.29 0.22
N TYR A 142 4.85 -7.14 -0.36
CA TYR A 142 5.29 -8.39 -0.98
C TYR A 142 5.71 -8.17 -2.44
N TYR A 143 7.01 -7.92 -2.66
CA TYR A 143 7.59 -7.82 -4.00
C TYR A 143 7.81 -9.21 -4.58
N VAL A 144 6.78 -9.76 -5.23
CA VAL A 144 6.70 -11.17 -5.65
C VAL A 144 7.83 -11.64 -6.55
N ARG A 145 8.47 -10.74 -7.30
CA ARG A 145 9.65 -11.07 -8.14
C ARG A 145 10.93 -11.30 -7.34
N SER A 146 10.96 -10.88 -6.09
CA SER A 146 12.16 -10.91 -5.24
C SER A 146 12.04 -11.89 -4.07
N MET A 147 10.87 -12.49 -3.86
CA MET A 147 10.58 -13.34 -2.70
C MET A 147 11.41 -14.64 -2.63
N ASN A 148 12.00 -15.06 -3.75
CA ASN A 148 12.87 -16.23 -3.80
C ASN A 148 14.34 -15.95 -3.43
N ARG A 149 14.67 -14.70 -3.04
CA ARG A 149 16.02 -14.34 -2.60
C ARG A 149 16.22 -14.75 -1.14
N PRO A 150 17.41 -15.25 -0.75
CA PRO A 150 17.65 -15.69 0.61
C PRO A 150 17.55 -14.59 1.68
N ASP A 151 17.81 -13.34 1.28
CA ASP A 151 17.80 -12.13 2.13
C ASP A 151 16.50 -11.31 2.01
N TYR A 152 15.48 -11.89 1.39
CA TYR A 152 14.22 -11.18 1.17
C TYR A 152 13.48 -10.92 2.51
N SER A 153 13.00 -9.70 2.65
CA SER A 153 12.06 -9.30 3.71
C SER A 153 11.01 -8.35 3.11
N PRO A 154 9.72 -8.50 3.41
CA PRO A 154 8.66 -7.57 2.99
C PRO A 154 8.45 -6.42 3.95
N GLN A 155 9.19 -6.39 5.05
CA GLN A 155 9.04 -5.43 6.14
C GLN A 155 9.58 -4.06 5.73
N LEU A 156 8.87 -3.01 6.11
CA LEU A 156 9.35 -1.64 5.93
C LEU A 156 10.59 -1.40 6.80
N ASP A 157 11.53 -0.63 6.27
CA ASP A 157 12.83 -0.34 6.89
C ASP A 157 12.96 1.18 7.08
N ASP A 158 12.69 1.65 8.30
CA ASP A 158 12.84 3.05 8.68
C ASP A 158 14.30 3.33 9.05
N LYS A 159 15.00 4.03 8.18
CA LYS A 159 16.42 4.37 8.35
C LYS A 159 16.64 5.44 9.42
N GLN A 160 15.71 6.34 9.61
CA GLN A 160 15.81 7.38 10.63
C GLN A 160 15.71 6.78 12.05
N LEU A 161 14.79 5.86 12.27
CA LEU A 161 14.61 5.19 13.56
C LEU A 161 15.50 3.96 13.71
N GLY A 162 16.09 3.44 12.62
CA GLY A 162 16.87 2.21 12.61
C GLY A 162 16.04 0.97 12.93
N VAL A 163 14.76 0.96 12.55
CA VAL A 163 13.83 -0.14 12.82
C VAL A 163 13.29 -0.75 11.54
N ARG A 164 13.10 -2.07 11.56
CA ARG A 164 12.48 -2.83 10.49
C ARG A 164 11.27 -3.60 11.00
N GLY A 165 10.19 -3.64 10.21
CA GLY A 165 8.97 -4.36 10.56
C GLY A 165 8.20 -3.71 11.70
N ALA A 166 8.34 -2.41 11.88
CA ALA A 166 7.60 -1.71 12.91
C ALA A 166 6.11 -1.64 12.58
N ARG A 167 5.29 -1.78 13.61
CA ARG A 167 3.84 -1.68 13.52
C ARG A 167 3.38 -0.23 13.46
N TYR A 168 2.16 -0.04 13.01
CA TYR A 168 1.56 1.28 12.81
C TYR A 168 1.58 2.16 14.08
N THR A 169 1.35 1.58 15.24
CA THR A 169 1.32 2.34 16.51
C THR A 169 2.63 3.07 16.79
N LEU A 170 3.78 2.61 16.30
CA LEU A 170 5.05 3.33 16.42
C LEU A 170 4.98 4.68 15.66
N TYR A 171 4.31 4.71 14.54
CA TYR A 171 4.23 5.86 13.65
C TYR A 171 3.00 6.73 13.86
N ARG A 172 1.98 6.20 14.52
CA ARG A 172 0.61 6.73 14.55
C ARG A 172 0.53 8.22 14.82
N GLU A 173 1.09 8.66 15.94
CA GLU A 173 0.93 10.07 16.37
C GLU A 173 1.48 11.02 15.31
N ARG A 174 2.71 10.77 14.88
CA ARG A 174 3.38 11.63 13.91
C ARG A 174 2.79 11.52 12.52
N PHE A 175 2.45 10.31 12.08
CA PHE A 175 1.81 10.06 10.79
C PHE A 175 0.46 10.79 10.68
N GLU A 176 -0.38 10.66 11.69
CA GLU A 176 -1.69 11.32 11.69
C GLU A 176 -1.58 12.84 11.83
N GLU A 177 -0.59 13.37 12.57
CA GLU A 177 -0.31 14.79 12.63
C GLU A 177 0.05 15.37 11.26
N LEU A 178 0.98 14.72 10.54
CA LEU A 178 1.38 15.11 9.20
C LEU A 178 0.24 14.99 8.19
N LEU A 179 -0.56 13.93 8.30
CA LEU A 179 -1.74 13.74 7.47
C LEU A 179 -2.78 14.85 7.68
N ARG A 180 -3.04 15.24 8.95
CA ARG A 180 -3.92 16.37 9.28
C ARG A 180 -3.37 17.68 8.71
N ALA A 181 -2.07 17.93 8.85
CA ALA A 181 -1.44 19.13 8.31
C ALA A 181 -1.56 19.21 6.78
N GLN A 182 -1.31 18.10 6.09
CA GLN A 182 -1.44 18.03 4.63
C GLN A 182 -2.89 18.25 4.16
N LEU A 183 -3.86 17.65 4.85
CA LEU A 183 -5.28 17.87 4.55
C LEU A 183 -5.71 19.31 4.85
N ALA A 184 -5.25 19.88 5.97
CA ALA A 184 -5.55 21.27 6.31
C ALA A 184 -5.06 22.22 5.21
N GLU A 185 -3.84 22.03 4.72
CA GLU A 185 -3.28 22.82 3.61
C GLU A 185 -4.10 22.65 2.32
N MET A 186 -4.48 21.42 1.97
CA MET A 186 -5.28 21.13 0.76
C MET A 186 -6.66 21.80 0.77
N TYR A 187 -7.24 21.99 1.95
CA TYR A 187 -8.57 22.58 2.14
C TYR A 187 -8.52 24.07 2.58
N ASP A 188 -7.34 24.66 2.67
CA ASP A 188 -7.19 26.08 2.98
C ASP A 188 -7.42 26.91 1.72
N PRO A 189 -8.49 27.74 1.65
CA PRO A 189 -8.75 28.58 0.48
C PRO A 189 -7.71 29.67 0.27
N ALA A 190 -6.88 29.97 1.27
CA ALA A 190 -5.78 30.93 1.15
C ALA A 190 -4.54 30.35 0.47
N VAL A 191 -4.43 29.03 0.38
CA VAL A 191 -3.32 28.33 -0.29
C VAL A 191 -3.71 27.99 -1.74
N PRO A 192 -3.16 28.70 -2.75
CA PRO A 192 -3.49 28.43 -4.14
C PRO A 192 -2.86 27.11 -4.62
N PHE A 193 -3.57 26.36 -5.45
CA PHE A 193 -3.00 25.24 -6.17
C PHE A 193 -1.87 25.71 -7.09
N ARG A 194 -0.72 25.05 -7.00
CA ARG A 194 0.46 25.34 -7.81
C ARG A 194 0.79 24.15 -8.71
N GLN A 195 1.39 24.46 -9.85
CA GLN A 195 1.95 23.40 -10.71
C GLN A 195 3.12 22.71 -9.99
N CYS A 196 3.23 21.40 -10.13
CA CYS A 196 4.39 20.67 -9.65
C CYS A 196 5.66 21.19 -10.31
N GLU A 197 6.72 21.42 -9.53
CA GLU A 197 8.02 21.90 -10.04
C GLU A 197 8.75 20.79 -10.81
N ASP A 198 8.58 19.53 -10.38
CA ASP A 198 9.21 18.37 -11.00
C ASP A 198 8.48 17.98 -12.31
N ALA A 199 9.13 18.25 -13.46
CA ALA A 199 8.62 17.92 -14.78
C ALA A 199 8.49 16.40 -15.01
N ASP A 200 9.27 15.56 -14.34
CA ASP A 200 9.16 14.10 -14.46
C ASP A 200 7.85 13.58 -13.88
N THR A 201 7.34 14.20 -12.82
CA THR A 201 6.01 13.91 -12.27
C THR A 201 4.91 14.16 -13.28
N CYS A 202 5.09 15.14 -14.16
CA CYS A 202 4.08 15.51 -15.17
C CYS A 202 3.94 14.51 -16.31
N LYS A 203 4.93 13.67 -16.59
CA LYS A 203 4.93 12.71 -17.72
C LYS A 203 3.72 11.76 -17.69
N PHE A 204 3.29 11.36 -16.50
CA PHE A 204 2.19 10.42 -16.29
C PHE A 204 1.00 11.05 -15.55
N CYS A 205 0.96 12.39 -15.46
CA CYS A 205 -0.09 13.11 -14.78
C CYS A 205 -1.31 13.30 -15.71
N ASP A 206 -2.49 12.92 -15.24
CA ASP A 206 -3.75 13.09 -15.99
C ASP A 206 -4.08 14.57 -16.26
N PHE A 207 -3.57 15.47 -15.41
CA PHE A 207 -3.79 16.93 -15.52
C PHE A 207 -2.74 17.66 -16.34
N ARG A 208 -1.79 16.95 -16.98
CA ARG A 208 -0.69 17.57 -17.76
C ARG A 208 -1.16 18.54 -18.83
N ILE A 209 -2.31 18.24 -19.47
CA ILE A 209 -2.89 19.08 -20.53
C ILE A 209 -3.36 20.42 -19.94
N ILE A 210 -4.03 20.40 -18.79
CA ILE A 210 -4.49 21.61 -18.08
C ILE A 210 -3.29 22.46 -17.67
N CYS A 211 -2.21 21.81 -17.23
CA CYS A 211 -0.97 22.48 -16.83
C CYS A 211 -0.11 22.91 -18.02
N LYS A 212 -0.49 22.59 -19.28
CA LYS A 212 0.29 22.85 -20.50
C LYS A 212 1.70 22.25 -20.44
N ARG A 213 1.83 21.04 -19.85
CA ARG A 213 3.07 20.27 -19.71
C ARG A 213 2.99 18.92 -20.43
N GLY A 214 2.38 18.94 -21.61
CA GLY A 214 2.29 17.77 -22.48
C GLY A 214 3.42 17.71 -23.50
#